data_0335082222c3e385f10925ef322f6a36
#
_entry.id   0335082222c3e385f10925ef322f6a36
#
_cell.length_a   1.000
_cell.length_b   1.000
_cell.length_c   1.000
_cell.angle_alpha   90.00
_cell.angle_beta   90.00
_cell.angle_gamma   90.00
#
_symmetry.space_group_name_H-M   'P 1'
#
loop_
_entity.id
_entity.type
_entity.pdbx_description
1 polymer ?
#
loop_
_entity_poly.entity_id
_entity_poly.type
_entity_poly.pdbx_seq_one_letter_code
_entity_poly.pdbx_strand_id
1 'polypeptide(L)'
;MQEQLELGQKWLAQYAELDILVRVLLLLAAAWLANFVVKKILLRGVLAVISYTPAGRDKELFESNVIARIANVVPALVISYGVMTITQLPAEVGIVVRNVCNAFIVLTLARAISGILTVVNTVYERRPDAHQKPIKGYIQVVKIGIYAIAAILVIAALIDRSPVILLSGLGAMAAVLMLVFQDTLLSLVASVQISSNDIIRVGDWVEMPNLGVDGDVIDIALHTVKVQNWDKTISTIPTKRFINDPFKNWRGMQESGGRRIKRSLMLDQNSVHFLSSEERKKLSRFRLLRDYLTSKQQEIDEWNQKLKDEGKEPVNTRRISNIGTFRAYVVQYLKNHPRIHQDMTLMVRQLNPTPDGLPLEIYCFTATTVWAEYESIQSDIFDHLISILPEFGLRVFQHPSGVDMREMVTQLKQSDHNET
;
A
#
# COMPACT_ATOMS: atom_id res chain seq x y z
N MET A 1 44.12 -11.57 67.49
CA MET A 1 42.99 -11.03 66.67
C MET A 1 42.09 -12.16 66.16
N GLN A 2 42.60 -13.26 65.60
CA GLN A 2 41.81 -14.42 65.19
C GLN A 2 41.14 -15.14 66.40
N GLU A 3 41.85 -15.35 67.51
CA GLU A 3 41.30 -15.96 68.73
C GLU A 3 40.14 -15.16 69.33
N GLN A 4 40.17 -13.81 69.32
CA GLN A 4 39.09 -12.99 69.81
C GLN A 4 37.86 -12.99 68.88
N LEU A 5 38.08 -13.16 67.59
CA LEU A 5 37.01 -13.37 66.60
C LEU A 5 36.33 -14.73 66.80
N GLU A 6 37.10 -15.79 67.01
CA GLU A 6 36.54 -17.14 67.29
C GLU A 6 35.78 -17.19 68.64
N LEU A 7 36.27 -16.54 69.71
CA LEU A 7 35.55 -16.40 70.96
C LEU A 7 34.24 -15.64 70.81
N GLY A 8 34.23 -14.53 70.05
CA GLY A 8 33.03 -13.79 69.73
C GLY A 8 32.04 -14.59 68.93
N GLN A 9 32.48 -15.37 67.93
CA GLN A 9 31.60 -16.27 67.18
C GLN A 9 31.00 -17.40 68.02
N LYS A 10 31.78 -18.01 68.92
CA LYS A 10 31.26 -19.04 69.87
C LYS A 10 30.26 -18.45 70.86
N TRP A 11 30.44 -17.23 71.34
CA TRP A 11 29.51 -16.55 72.24
C TRP A 11 28.20 -16.18 71.52
N LEU A 12 28.29 -15.66 70.30
CA LEU A 12 27.13 -15.35 69.44
C LEU A 12 26.33 -16.61 69.06
N ALA A 13 26.98 -17.70 68.79
CA ALA A 13 26.33 -18.99 68.48
C ALA A 13 25.46 -19.54 69.66
N GLN A 14 25.69 -19.04 70.87
CA GLN A 14 24.89 -19.42 72.06
C GLN A 14 23.52 -18.71 72.12
N TYR A 15 23.39 -17.58 71.37
CA TYR A 15 22.14 -16.78 71.23
C TYR A 15 21.75 -16.64 69.76
N ALA A 16 21.00 -17.62 69.26
CA ALA A 16 20.64 -17.69 67.82
C ALA A 16 19.99 -16.39 67.31
N GLU A 17 19.15 -15.75 68.05
CA GLU A 17 18.48 -14.48 67.67
C GLU A 17 19.44 -13.30 67.52
N LEU A 18 20.45 -13.24 68.45
CA LEU A 18 21.48 -12.21 68.37
C LEU A 18 22.44 -12.40 67.17
N ASP A 19 22.77 -13.67 66.86
CA ASP A 19 23.62 -13.99 65.68
C ASP A 19 22.94 -13.62 64.37
N ILE A 20 21.64 -13.89 64.21
CA ILE A 20 20.85 -13.47 63.06
C ILE A 20 20.87 -11.94 62.93
N LEU A 21 20.58 -11.21 64.03
CA LEU A 21 20.50 -9.77 64.02
C LEU A 21 21.85 -9.10 63.66
N VAL A 22 22.96 -9.60 64.22
CA VAL A 22 24.31 -9.14 63.88
C VAL A 22 24.65 -9.36 62.41
N ARG A 23 24.37 -10.58 61.87
CA ARG A 23 24.65 -10.89 60.48
C ARG A 23 23.78 -10.06 59.49
N VAL A 24 22.51 -9.82 59.81
CA VAL A 24 21.65 -8.95 59.04
C VAL A 24 22.15 -7.50 59.06
N LEU A 25 22.58 -6.97 60.24
CA LEU A 25 23.16 -5.64 60.31
C LEU A 25 24.47 -5.52 59.52
N LEU A 26 25.32 -6.53 59.57
CA LEU A 26 26.56 -6.60 58.77
C LEU A 26 26.24 -6.62 57.26
N LEU A 27 25.22 -7.38 56.86
CA LEU A 27 24.79 -7.44 55.47
C LEU A 27 24.26 -6.11 54.99
N LEU A 28 23.43 -5.44 55.79
CA LEU A 28 22.92 -4.08 55.49
C LEU A 28 24.04 -3.05 55.42
N ALA A 29 25.00 -3.10 56.34
CA ALA A 29 26.20 -2.25 56.29
C ALA A 29 27.05 -2.50 55.04
N ALA A 30 27.26 -3.77 54.65
CA ALA A 30 27.94 -4.13 53.46
C ALA A 30 27.21 -3.65 52.20
N ALA A 31 25.90 -3.77 52.14
CA ALA A 31 25.07 -3.26 51.05
C ALA A 31 25.14 -1.72 50.95
N TRP A 32 25.11 -1.03 52.07
CA TRP A 32 25.24 0.42 52.13
C TRP A 32 26.62 0.89 51.65
N LEU A 33 27.70 0.22 52.12
CA LEU A 33 29.07 0.51 51.71
C LEU A 33 29.26 0.25 50.20
N ALA A 34 28.76 -0.87 49.68
CA ALA A 34 28.78 -1.18 48.23
C ALA A 34 28.03 -0.11 47.44
N ASN A 35 26.87 0.33 47.87
CA ASN A 35 26.12 1.42 47.21
C ASN A 35 26.94 2.74 47.18
N PHE A 36 27.58 3.09 48.31
CA PHE A 36 28.38 4.31 48.42
C PHE A 36 29.60 4.27 47.45
N VAL A 37 30.30 3.14 47.44
CA VAL A 37 31.51 2.96 46.62
C VAL A 37 31.12 2.96 45.12
N VAL A 38 30.07 2.19 44.75
CA VAL A 38 29.64 2.09 43.36
C VAL A 38 29.07 3.40 42.84
N LYS A 39 28.27 4.14 43.65
CA LYS A 39 27.81 5.49 43.24
C LYS A 39 29.00 6.43 43.01
N LYS A 40 30.02 6.40 43.88
CA LYS A 40 31.20 7.26 43.75
C LYS A 40 32.07 6.89 42.55
N ILE A 41 32.21 5.60 42.24
CA ILE A 41 33.02 5.11 41.11
C ILE A 41 32.26 5.32 39.80
N LEU A 42 30.98 4.93 39.72
CA LEU A 42 30.15 5.09 38.51
C LEU A 42 30.01 6.56 38.14
N LEU A 43 29.69 7.44 39.10
CA LEU A 43 29.58 8.86 38.83
C LEU A 43 30.88 9.45 38.29
N ARG A 44 32.04 9.10 38.87
CA ARG A 44 33.35 9.57 38.37
C ARG A 44 33.72 8.96 37.01
N GLY A 45 33.47 7.66 36.79
CA GLY A 45 33.80 6.98 35.56
C GLY A 45 32.94 7.47 34.39
N VAL A 46 31.65 7.66 34.61
CA VAL A 46 30.74 8.17 33.56
C VAL A 46 31.05 9.64 33.26
N LEU A 47 31.33 10.46 34.27
CA LEU A 47 31.76 11.85 34.09
C LEU A 47 33.05 11.94 33.24
N ALA A 48 34.00 11.05 33.49
CA ALA A 48 35.26 11.01 32.72
C ALA A 48 35.00 10.62 31.26
N VAL A 49 34.16 9.61 31.00
CA VAL A 49 33.86 9.18 29.62
C VAL A 49 33.03 10.21 28.86
N ILE A 50 32.04 10.83 29.50
CA ILE A 50 31.17 11.83 28.88
C ILE A 50 31.92 13.11 28.55
N SER A 51 32.92 13.51 29.37
CA SER A 51 33.73 14.69 29.11
C SER A 51 34.55 14.61 27.81
N TYR A 52 34.81 13.42 27.30
CA TYR A 52 35.51 13.20 26.02
C TYR A 52 34.58 13.17 24.80
N THR A 53 33.27 13.25 24.97
CA THR A 53 32.31 13.23 23.86
C THR A 53 31.63 14.60 23.65
N PRO A 54 31.27 14.97 22.40
CA PRO A 54 30.51 16.20 22.13
C PRO A 54 29.19 16.28 22.91
N ALA A 55 28.66 15.12 23.33
CA ALA A 55 27.45 15.00 24.17
C ALA A 55 27.71 15.38 25.66
N GLY A 56 28.96 15.55 26.08
CA GLY A 56 29.33 15.88 27.46
C GLY A 56 28.91 17.29 27.93
N ARG A 57 28.35 18.10 27.07
CA ARG A 57 27.77 19.42 27.42
C ARG A 57 26.29 19.35 27.85
N ASP A 58 25.69 18.18 27.79
CA ASP A 58 24.26 18.00 28.04
C ASP A 58 23.98 17.71 29.51
N LYS A 59 23.54 18.74 30.28
CA LYS A 59 23.11 18.63 31.67
C LYS A 59 22.01 17.57 31.87
N GLU A 60 21.21 17.27 30.87
CA GLU A 60 20.05 16.36 30.96
C GLU A 60 20.44 14.89 31.14
N LEU A 61 21.62 14.46 30.68
CA LEU A 61 22.17 13.14 31.02
C LEU A 61 22.40 12.97 32.52
N PHE A 62 22.71 14.08 33.20
CA PHE A 62 22.92 14.12 34.65
C PHE A 62 21.57 14.24 35.42
N GLU A 63 20.61 15.00 34.90
CA GLU A 63 19.29 15.16 35.50
C GLU A 63 18.44 13.88 35.39
N SER A 64 18.72 13.00 34.47
CA SER A 64 17.93 11.74 34.24
C SER A 64 18.07 10.70 35.35
N ASN A 65 18.94 10.89 36.32
CA ASN A 65 19.20 9.96 37.44
C ASN A 65 19.44 8.50 37.03
N VAL A 66 19.72 8.21 35.75
CA VAL A 66 19.92 6.83 35.24
C VAL A 66 21.08 6.15 35.95
N ILE A 67 22.20 6.87 36.14
CA ILE A 67 23.41 6.36 36.79
C ILE A 67 23.15 5.97 38.23
N ALA A 68 22.41 6.85 38.95
CA ALA A 68 22.02 6.60 40.33
C ALA A 68 21.08 5.39 40.47
N ARG A 69 20.21 5.18 39.48
CA ARG A 69 19.33 3.99 39.42
C ARG A 69 20.14 2.72 39.21
N ILE A 70 21.05 2.68 38.25
CA ILE A 70 21.92 1.51 38.02
C ILE A 70 22.75 1.18 39.26
N ALA A 71 23.27 2.20 39.97
CA ALA A 71 24.02 1.98 41.20
C ALA A 71 23.19 1.32 42.30
N ASN A 72 21.89 1.56 42.36
CA ASN A 72 20.99 0.91 43.34
C ASN A 72 20.78 -0.61 43.10
N VAL A 73 21.20 -1.14 41.96
CA VAL A 73 21.17 -2.60 41.68
C VAL A 73 22.17 -3.32 42.57
N VAL A 74 23.34 -2.72 42.84
CA VAL A 74 24.43 -3.36 43.57
C VAL A 74 24.06 -3.70 45.02
N PRO A 75 23.50 -2.79 45.85
CA PRO A 75 23.06 -3.16 47.18
C PRO A 75 21.98 -4.25 47.18
N ALA A 76 21.07 -4.25 46.19
CA ALA A 76 20.07 -5.28 46.08
C ALA A 76 20.69 -6.67 45.75
N LEU A 77 21.74 -6.71 44.91
CA LEU A 77 22.51 -7.91 44.66
C LEU A 77 23.23 -8.41 45.92
N VAL A 78 23.89 -7.49 46.68
CA VAL A 78 24.56 -7.87 47.88
C VAL A 78 23.59 -8.49 48.92
N ILE A 79 22.39 -7.90 49.04
CA ILE A 79 21.35 -8.44 49.92
C ILE A 79 20.82 -9.76 49.40
N SER A 80 20.53 -9.87 48.10
CA SER A 80 19.98 -11.09 47.47
C SER A 80 20.89 -12.32 47.65
N TYR A 81 22.20 -12.14 47.45
CA TYR A 81 23.16 -13.22 47.67
C TYR A 81 23.53 -13.40 49.13
N GLY A 82 23.72 -12.31 49.87
CA GLY A 82 24.14 -12.34 51.28
C GLY A 82 23.11 -12.96 52.22
N VAL A 83 21.82 -12.75 51.99
CA VAL A 83 20.78 -13.34 52.83
C VAL A 83 20.80 -14.85 52.84
N MET A 84 21.21 -15.51 51.74
CA MET A 84 21.31 -16.95 51.64
C MET A 84 22.50 -17.56 52.36
N THR A 85 23.47 -16.72 52.82
CA THR A 85 24.63 -17.15 53.60
C THR A 85 24.35 -17.18 55.11
N ILE A 86 23.20 -16.64 55.54
CA ILE A 86 22.82 -16.60 56.96
C ILE A 86 22.13 -17.93 57.33
N THR A 87 22.91 -18.88 57.80
CA THR A 87 22.49 -20.29 58.07
C THR A 87 21.39 -20.45 59.10
N GLN A 88 21.22 -19.49 60.00
CA GLN A 88 20.21 -19.56 61.08
C GLN A 88 18.88 -18.85 60.69
N LEU A 89 18.80 -18.23 59.54
CA LEU A 89 17.57 -17.61 59.03
C LEU A 89 16.64 -18.70 58.48
N PRO A 90 15.31 -18.66 58.78
CA PRO A 90 14.37 -19.58 58.15
C PRO A 90 14.49 -19.49 56.62
N ALA A 91 14.59 -20.62 55.95
CA ALA A 91 14.79 -20.67 54.50
C ALA A 91 13.73 -19.88 53.71
N GLU A 92 12.49 -19.92 54.19
CA GLU A 92 11.36 -19.21 53.59
C GLU A 92 11.58 -17.67 53.60
N VAL A 93 12.11 -17.13 54.70
CA VAL A 93 12.42 -15.67 54.81
C VAL A 93 13.54 -15.32 53.84
N GLY A 94 14.57 -16.14 53.76
CA GLY A 94 15.66 -15.95 52.82
C GLY A 94 15.20 -15.90 51.37
N ILE A 95 14.32 -16.85 50.99
CA ILE A 95 13.71 -16.92 49.64
C ILE A 95 12.89 -15.66 49.35
N VAL A 96 12.02 -15.24 50.27
CA VAL A 96 11.19 -14.00 50.09
C VAL A 96 12.07 -12.78 49.89
N VAL A 97 13.07 -12.58 50.76
CA VAL A 97 14.00 -11.44 50.63
C VAL A 97 14.73 -11.46 49.29
N ARG A 98 15.26 -12.62 48.86
CA ARG A 98 15.91 -12.78 47.59
C ARG A 98 14.98 -12.44 46.41
N ASN A 99 13.73 -12.95 46.46
CA ASN A 99 12.74 -12.72 45.40
C ASN A 99 12.35 -11.24 45.31
N VAL A 100 12.16 -10.54 46.43
CA VAL A 100 11.91 -9.13 46.49
C VAL A 100 13.10 -8.31 45.94
N CYS A 101 14.34 -8.68 46.31
CA CYS A 101 15.53 -8.05 45.76
C CYS A 101 15.64 -8.24 44.25
N ASN A 102 15.36 -9.44 43.73
CA ASN A 102 15.39 -9.73 42.29
C ASN A 102 14.30 -8.93 41.57
N ALA A 103 13.10 -8.84 42.10
CA ALA A 103 12.04 -8.01 41.54
C ALA A 103 12.42 -6.51 41.52
N PHE A 104 13.06 -6.02 42.60
CA PHE A 104 13.56 -4.65 42.65
C PHE A 104 14.66 -4.40 41.61
N ILE A 105 15.59 -5.35 41.42
CA ILE A 105 16.64 -5.28 40.39
C ILE A 105 16.03 -5.13 38.99
N VAL A 106 15.08 -6.02 38.67
CA VAL A 106 14.39 -5.98 37.35
C VAL A 106 13.70 -4.64 37.11
N LEU A 107 12.94 -4.16 38.10
CA LEU A 107 12.23 -2.90 37.99
C LEU A 107 13.20 -1.70 37.85
N THR A 108 14.31 -1.76 38.57
CA THR A 108 15.33 -0.70 38.54
C THR A 108 16.04 -0.67 37.20
N LEU A 109 16.36 -1.83 36.60
CA LEU A 109 16.93 -1.93 35.28
C LEU A 109 15.96 -1.44 34.19
N ALA A 110 14.70 -1.83 34.28
CA ALA A 110 13.67 -1.35 33.33
C ALA A 110 13.52 0.18 33.37
N ARG A 111 13.52 0.77 34.58
CA ARG A 111 13.50 2.24 34.77
C ARG A 111 14.78 2.92 34.27
N ALA A 112 15.92 2.27 34.42
CA ALA A 112 17.18 2.79 33.89
C ALA A 112 17.18 2.79 32.34
N ILE A 113 16.78 1.70 31.70
CA ILE A 113 16.68 1.60 30.24
C ILE A 113 15.66 2.62 29.71
N SER A 114 14.48 2.73 30.35
CA SER A 114 13.48 3.74 30.00
C SER A 114 14.01 5.18 30.13
N GLY A 115 14.85 5.43 31.12
CA GLY A 115 15.55 6.71 31.28
C GLY A 115 16.54 7.00 30.15
N ILE A 116 17.34 6.01 29.73
CA ILE A 116 18.26 6.12 28.57
C ILE A 116 17.46 6.46 27.32
N LEU A 117 16.35 5.77 27.07
CA LEU A 117 15.49 6.05 25.90
C LEU A 117 14.90 7.47 25.93
N THR A 118 14.61 8.00 27.12
CA THR A 118 14.17 9.39 27.26
C THR A 118 15.28 10.34 26.82
N VAL A 119 16.51 10.13 27.30
CA VAL A 119 17.67 10.94 26.92
C VAL A 119 17.90 10.88 25.40
N VAL A 120 17.83 9.68 24.80
CA VAL A 120 17.93 9.52 23.35
C VAL A 120 16.89 10.35 22.61
N ASN A 121 15.63 10.35 23.10
CA ASN A 121 14.58 11.18 22.51
C ASN A 121 14.92 12.68 22.57
N THR A 122 15.31 13.16 23.74
CA THR A 122 15.64 14.57 23.96
C THR A 122 16.83 15.02 23.11
N VAL A 123 17.86 14.19 23.00
CA VAL A 123 19.03 14.45 22.12
C VAL A 123 18.61 14.48 20.66
N TYR A 124 17.71 13.58 20.24
CA TYR A 124 17.22 13.55 18.88
C TYR A 124 16.37 14.79 18.54
N GLU A 125 15.50 15.24 19.45
CA GLU A 125 14.63 16.42 19.26
C GLU A 125 15.41 17.72 18.98
N ARG A 126 16.69 17.78 19.30
CA ARG A 126 17.58 18.91 18.98
C ARG A 126 18.08 18.97 17.55
N ARG A 127 17.87 17.90 16.74
CA ARG A 127 18.27 17.89 15.34
C ARG A 127 17.30 18.76 14.51
N PRO A 128 17.82 19.49 13.50
CA PRO A 128 16.99 20.34 12.65
C PRO A 128 15.84 19.58 11.97
N ASP A 129 16.06 18.30 11.63
CA ASP A 129 15.11 17.45 10.91
C ASP A 129 14.12 16.73 11.84
N ALA A 130 14.23 16.89 13.15
CA ALA A 130 13.42 16.16 14.14
C ALA A 130 11.91 16.43 14.00
N HIS A 131 11.54 17.65 13.60
CA HIS A 131 10.14 18.04 13.39
C HIS A 131 9.50 17.31 12.21
N GLN A 132 10.28 16.93 11.19
CA GLN A 132 9.76 16.21 10.02
C GLN A 132 9.63 14.70 10.26
N LYS A 133 10.42 14.14 11.19
CA LYS A 133 10.45 12.70 11.50
C LYS A 133 10.48 12.47 13.02
N PRO A 134 9.36 12.68 13.73
CA PRO A 134 9.31 12.51 15.18
C PRO A 134 9.47 11.04 15.58
N ILE A 135 10.47 10.72 16.44
CA ILE A 135 10.70 9.35 16.94
C ILE A 135 10.01 9.07 18.27
N LYS A 136 9.38 10.07 18.89
CA LYS A 136 8.74 9.98 20.22
C LYS A 136 7.73 8.81 20.32
N GLY A 137 6.92 8.61 19.30
CA GLY A 137 5.96 7.51 19.24
C GLY A 137 6.63 6.14 19.29
N TYR A 138 7.69 5.93 18.52
CA TYR A 138 8.45 4.67 18.51
C TYR A 138 9.09 4.40 19.88
N ILE A 139 9.66 5.41 20.51
CA ILE A 139 10.25 5.29 21.85
C ILE A 139 9.20 4.92 22.89
N GLN A 140 7.99 5.48 22.81
CA GLN A 140 6.89 5.12 23.71
C GLN A 140 6.50 3.65 23.58
N VAL A 141 6.38 3.14 22.34
CA VAL A 141 6.10 1.73 22.10
C VAL A 141 7.20 0.82 22.67
N VAL A 142 8.47 1.15 22.46
CA VAL A 142 9.59 0.41 23.04
C VAL A 142 9.56 0.42 24.57
N LYS A 143 9.24 1.56 25.20
CA LYS A 143 9.08 1.65 26.66
C LYS A 143 7.95 0.78 27.19
N ILE A 144 6.81 0.73 26.48
CA ILE A 144 5.69 -0.16 26.84
C ILE A 144 6.15 -1.62 26.81
N GLY A 145 6.88 -2.02 25.75
CA GLY A 145 7.45 -3.37 25.64
C GLY A 145 8.40 -3.71 26.81
N ILE A 146 9.32 -2.78 27.16
CA ILE A 146 10.25 -2.95 28.28
C ILE A 146 9.50 -3.14 29.60
N TYR A 147 8.48 -2.29 29.87
CA TYR A 147 7.70 -2.41 31.10
C TYR A 147 6.83 -3.68 31.12
N ALA A 148 6.31 -4.13 30.01
CA ALA A 148 5.58 -5.39 29.90
C ALA A 148 6.48 -6.60 30.23
N ILE A 149 7.67 -6.65 29.64
CA ILE A 149 8.68 -7.68 29.95
C ILE A 149 9.10 -7.59 31.43
N ALA A 150 9.37 -6.39 31.93
CA ALA A 150 9.75 -6.19 33.33
C ALA A 150 8.64 -6.65 34.28
N ALA A 151 7.38 -6.40 33.99
CA ALA A 151 6.26 -6.87 34.79
C ALA A 151 6.22 -8.41 34.87
N ILE A 152 6.40 -9.09 33.74
CA ILE A 152 6.45 -10.57 33.72
C ILE A 152 7.64 -11.09 34.54
N LEU A 153 8.82 -10.49 34.38
CA LEU A 153 10.02 -10.88 35.13
C LEU A 153 9.87 -10.59 36.64
N VAL A 154 9.24 -9.48 37.01
CA VAL A 154 8.95 -9.16 38.44
C VAL A 154 7.99 -10.18 39.03
N ILE A 155 6.91 -10.53 38.31
CA ILE A 155 5.96 -11.55 38.76
C ILE A 155 6.66 -12.91 38.89
N ALA A 156 7.46 -13.31 37.89
CA ALA A 156 8.25 -14.53 37.91
C ALA A 156 9.18 -14.59 39.14
N ALA A 157 9.90 -13.49 39.40
CA ALA A 157 10.79 -13.38 40.56
C ALA A 157 10.03 -13.49 41.89
N LEU A 158 8.88 -12.84 42.05
CA LEU A 158 8.09 -12.86 43.27
C LEU A 158 7.46 -14.24 43.57
N ILE A 159 7.06 -14.96 42.52
CA ILE A 159 6.44 -16.29 42.64
C ILE A 159 7.51 -17.43 42.71
N ASP A 160 8.79 -17.08 42.57
CA ASP A 160 9.91 -18.01 42.50
C ASP A 160 9.73 -19.05 41.39
N ARG A 161 9.31 -18.62 40.19
CA ARG A 161 9.12 -19.44 39.00
C ARG A 161 9.96 -18.97 37.85
N SER A 162 10.30 -19.89 36.96
CA SER A 162 11.04 -19.53 35.75
C SER A 162 10.21 -18.58 34.86
N PRO A 163 10.77 -17.44 34.43
CA PRO A 163 10.11 -16.52 33.49
C PRO A 163 9.69 -17.20 32.19
N VAL A 164 10.43 -18.24 31.76
CA VAL A 164 10.14 -18.98 30.51
C VAL A 164 8.79 -19.69 30.60
N ILE A 165 8.45 -20.24 31.76
CA ILE A 165 7.16 -20.95 31.96
C ILE A 165 6.00 -19.93 31.82
N LEU A 166 6.12 -18.75 32.41
CA LEU A 166 5.11 -17.70 32.33
C LEU A 166 4.99 -17.17 30.88
N LEU A 167 6.12 -16.91 30.21
CA LEU A 167 6.13 -16.47 28.83
C LEU A 167 5.55 -17.51 27.88
N SER A 168 5.85 -18.81 28.09
CA SER A 168 5.28 -19.89 27.26
C SER A 168 3.77 -19.98 27.41
N GLY A 169 3.25 -19.91 28.64
CA GLY A 169 1.81 -19.93 28.89
C GLY A 169 1.08 -18.72 28.31
N LEU A 170 1.63 -17.53 28.57
CA LEU A 170 1.09 -16.29 27.99
C LEU A 170 1.20 -16.28 26.46
N GLY A 171 2.31 -16.79 25.90
CA GLY A 171 2.53 -16.87 24.47
C GLY A 171 1.52 -17.81 23.78
N ALA A 172 1.26 -18.96 24.37
CA ALA A 172 0.25 -19.88 23.87
C ALA A 172 -1.16 -19.26 23.89
N MET A 173 -1.52 -18.58 24.98
CA MET A 173 -2.80 -17.86 25.09
C MET A 173 -2.88 -16.72 24.06
N ALA A 174 -1.81 -15.94 23.91
CA ALA A 174 -1.75 -14.84 22.95
C ALA A 174 -1.89 -15.35 21.50
N ALA A 175 -1.29 -16.51 21.16
CA ALA A 175 -1.42 -17.11 19.84
C ALA A 175 -2.89 -17.50 19.53
N VAL A 176 -3.59 -18.10 20.51
CA VAL A 176 -5.01 -18.44 20.37
C VAL A 176 -5.86 -17.17 20.22
N LEU A 177 -5.63 -16.16 21.05
CA LEU A 177 -6.34 -14.89 20.96
C LEU A 177 -6.07 -14.19 19.60
N MET A 178 -4.82 -14.20 19.13
CA MET A 178 -4.47 -13.64 17.83
C MET A 178 -5.21 -14.37 16.70
N LEU A 179 -5.32 -15.69 16.76
CA LEU A 179 -6.07 -16.47 15.78
C LEU A 179 -7.56 -16.10 15.77
N VAL A 180 -8.16 -15.92 16.95
CA VAL A 180 -9.59 -15.54 17.07
C VAL A 180 -9.86 -14.12 16.55
N PHE A 181 -8.95 -13.19 16.82
CA PHE A 181 -9.11 -11.79 16.45
C PHE A 181 -8.39 -11.39 15.16
N GLN A 182 -7.80 -12.34 14.43
CA GLN A 182 -6.99 -12.09 13.25
C GLN A 182 -7.72 -11.22 12.21
N ASP A 183 -8.95 -11.58 11.87
CA ASP A 183 -9.74 -10.84 10.87
C ASP A 183 -10.07 -9.40 11.32
N THR A 184 -10.34 -9.24 12.61
CA THR A 184 -10.62 -7.92 13.20
C THR A 184 -9.38 -7.02 13.14
N LEU A 185 -8.21 -7.58 13.52
CA LEU A 185 -6.94 -6.85 13.48
C LEU A 185 -6.56 -6.47 12.04
N LEU A 186 -6.70 -7.40 11.09
CA LEU A 186 -6.43 -7.13 9.68
C LEU A 186 -7.35 -6.04 9.12
N SER A 187 -8.63 -6.04 9.48
CA SER A 187 -9.58 -5.00 9.06
C SER A 187 -9.23 -3.63 9.67
N LEU A 188 -8.79 -3.60 10.94
CA LEU A 188 -8.30 -2.37 11.58
C LEU A 188 -7.08 -1.78 10.86
N VAL A 189 -6.07 -2.65 10.59
CA VAL A 189 -4.86 -2.24 9.86
C VAL A 189 -5.22 -1.77 8.46
N ALA A 190 -6.12 -2.48 7.78
CA ALA A 190 -6.61 -2.09 6.45
C ALA A 190 -7.28 -0.71 6.46
N SER A 191 -8.12 -0.42 7.45
CA SER A 191 -8.77 0.89 7.58
C SER A 191 -7.76 2.03 7.75
N VAL A 192 -6.73 1.83 8.58
CA VAL A 192 -5.64 2.80 8.74
C VAL A 192 -4.87 2.98 7.43
N GLN A 193 -4.57 1.89 6.72
CA GLN A 193 -3.86 1.95 5.43
C GLN A 193 -4.68 2.66 4.36
N ILE A 194 -5.99 2.39 4.27
CA ILE A 194 -6.88 3.06 3.32
C ILE A 194 -6.87 4.56 3.54
N SER A 195 -6.99 5.00 4.79
CA SER A 195 -6.99 6.43 5.13
C SER A 195 -5.63 7.10 4.93
N SER A 196 -4.54 6.44 5.37
CA SER A 196 -3.20 7.04 5.30
C SER A 196 -2.62 7.08 3.89
N ASN A 197 -2.96 6.09 3.05
CA ASN A 197 -2.49 6.00 1.66
C ASN A 197 -3.51 6.55 0.67
N ASP A 198 -4.65 7.06 1.13
CA ASP A 198 -5.69 7.66 0.30
C ASP A 198 -6.19 6.72 -0.82
N ILE A 199 -6.35 5.44 -0.49
CA ILE A 199 -6.70 4.40 -1.45
C ILE A 199 -8.11 4.61 -2.01
N ILE A 200 -9.09 4.91 -1.12
CA ILE A 200 -10.47 5.25 -1.46
C ILE A 200 -10.98 6.37 -0.55
N ARG A 201 -11.93 7.16 -1.06
CA ARG A 201 -12.68 8.19 -0.31
C ARG A 201 -14.18 7.97 -0.45
N VAL A 202 -14.94 8.53 0.47
CA VAL A 202 -16.40 8.66 0.29
C VAL A 202 -16.66 9.53 -0.95
N GLY A 203 -17.52 9.06 -1.83
CA GLY A 203 -17.81 9.67 -3.13
C GLY A 203 -16.99 9.11 -4.30
N ASP A 204 -16.00 8.26 -4.06
CA ASP A 204 -15.29 7.58 -5.15
C ASP A 204 -16.18 6.53 -5.82
N TRP A 205 -16.16 6.49 -7.14
CA TRP A 205 -16.70 5.37 -7.88
C TRP A 205 -15.66 4.24 -7.91
N VAL A 206 -16.07 3.07 -7.39
CA VAL A 206 -15.24 1.86 -7.32
C VAL A 206 -15.92 0.69 -8.04
N GLU A 207 -15.10 -0.14 -8.69
CA GLU A 207 -15.57 -1.33 -9.40
C GLU A 207 -14.76 -2.55 -8.91
N MET A 208 -15.47 -3.55 -8.38
CA MET A 208 -14.92 -4.85 -7.93
C MET A 208 -15.69 -5.98 -8.62
N PRO A 209 -15.32 -6.37 -9.85
CA PRO A 209 -16.08 -7.36 -10.65
C PRO A 209 -16.24 -8.71 -9.94
N ASN A 210 -15.23 -9.15 -9.22
CA ASN A 210 -15.24 -10.43 -8.50
C ASN A 210 -16.27 -10.48 -7.36
N LEU A 211 -16.73 -9.32 -6.90
CA LEU A 211 -17.75 -9.20 -5.84
C LEU A 211 -19.09 -8.68 -6.37
N GLY A 212 -19.18 -8.42 -7.68
CA GLY A 212 -20.37 -7.82 -8.27
C GLY A 212 -20.66 -6.40 -7.79
N VAL A 213 -19.60 -5.65 -7.42
CA VAL A 213 -19.72 -4.28 -6.91
C VAL A 213 -19.30 -3.30 -7.99
N ASP A 214 -20.18 -2.33 -8.28
CA ASP A 214 -19.93 -1.24 -9.22
C ASP A 214 -20.81 -0.04 -8.82
N GLY A 215 -20.18 0.97 -8.20
CA GLY A 215 -20.92 2.14 -7.70
C GLY A 215 -20.09 3.06 -6.82
N ASP A 216 -20.77 3.97 -6.15
CA ASP A 216 -20.17 5.02 -5.34
C ASP A 216 -19.98 4.60 -3.88
N VAL A 217 -18.80 4.87 -3.32
CA VAL A 217 -18.52 4.68 -1.89
C VAL A 217 -19.35 5.70 -1.09
N ILE A 218 -20.27 5.21 -0.25
CA ILE A 218 -21.15 6.06 0.57
C ILE A 218 -20.70 6.17 2.03
N ASP A 219 -19.93 5.15 2.52
CA ASP A 219 -19.48 5.12 3.91
C ASP A 219 -18.21 4.26 4.04
N ILE A 220 -17.28 4.72 4.86
CA ILE A 220 -16.04 3.99 5.20
C ILE A 220 -15.97 3.88 6.72
N ALA A 221 -16.34 2.71 7.24
CA ALA A 221 -16.22 2.39 8.65
C ALA A 221 -14.94 1.58 8.95
N LEU A 222 -14.67 1.33 10.22
CA LEU A 222 -13.46 0.64 10.67
C LEU A 222 -13.28 -0.77 10.06
N HIS A 223 -14.37 -1.51 9.88
CA HIS A 223 -14.35 -2.90 9.41
C HIS A 223 -15.02 -3.11 8.06
N THR A 224 -15.78 -2.13 7.57
CA THR A 224 -16.58 -2.25 6.36
C THR A 224 -16.59 -0.95 5.56
N VAL A 225 -16.66 -1.11 4.23
CA VAL A 225 -16.93 -0.03 3.28
C VAL A 225 -18.29 -0.32 2.66
N LYS A 226 -19.18 0.69 2.59
CA LYS A 226 -20.46 0.57 1.90
C LYS A 226 -20.37 1.25 0.54
N VAL A 227 -20.79 0.51 -0.48
CA VAL A 227 -20.83 1.00 -1.86
C VAL A 227 -22.29 0.93 -2.32
N GLN A 228 -22.82 2.05 -2.82
CA GLN A 228 -24.11 2.09 -3.48
C GLN A 228 -23.92 1.78 -4.96
N ASN A 229 -24.37 0.60 -5.38
CA ASN A 229 -24.33 0.18 -6.77
C ASN A 229 -25.27 1.04 -7.64
N TRP A 230 -25.11 0.96 -8.95
CA TRP A 230 -25.94 1.74 -9.91
C TRP A 230 -27.41 1.39 -9.87
N ASP A 231 -27.77 0.15 -9.50
CA ASP A 231 -29.14 -0.31 -9.28
C ASP A 231 -29.72 0.13 -7.93
N LYS A 232 -29.00 0.98 -7.17
CA LYS A 232 -29.34 1.50 -5.84
C LYS A 232 -29.25 0.50 -4.70
N THR A 233 -28.83 -0.74 -4.95
CA THR A 233 -28.51 -1.68 -3.88
C THR A 233 -27.25 -1.23 -3.13
N ILE A 234 -27.10 -1.64 -1.87
CA ILE A 234 -25.91 -1.32 -1.06
C ILE A 234 -25.13 -2.61 -0.81
N SER A 235 -23.90 -2.63 -1.30
CA SER A 235 -22.91 -3.67 -1.01
C SER A 235 -22.06 -3.27 0.19
N THR A 236 -22.00 -4.16 1.20
CA THR A 236 -21.14 -3.98 2.38
C THR A 236 -19.91 -4.89 2.24
N ILE A 237 -18.74 -4.31 2.14
CA ILE A 237 -17.49 -5.00 1.83
C ILE A 237 -16.55 -4.88 3.03
N PRO A 238 -15.95 -5.98 3.53
CA PRO A 238 -14.92 -5.92 4.55
C PRO A 238 -13.73 -5.05 4.10
N THR A 239 -13.28 -4.13 4.95
CA THR A 239 -12.21 -3.16 4.64
C THR A 239 -10.93 -3.84 4.12
N LYS A 240 -10.61 -5.03 4.65
CA LYS A 240 -9.45 -5.83 4.23
C LYS A 240 -9.48 -6.22 2.75
N ARG A 241 -10.66 -6.29 2.10
CA ARG A 241 -10.77 -6.62 0.68
C ARG A 241 -10.16 -5.56 -0.23
N PHE A 242 -10.27 -4.28 0.15
CA PHE A 242 -9.65 -3.18 -0.61
C PHE A 242 -8.12 -3.17 -0.55
N ILE A 243 -7.52 -3.94 0.36
CA ILE A 243 -6.06 -4.12 0.42
C ILE A 243 -5.63 -5.40 -0.31
N ASN A 244 -6.44 -6.46 -0.21
CA ASN A 244 -6.05 -7.78 -0.71
C ASN A 244 -6.49 -8.04 -2.14
N ASP A 245 -7.62 -7.48 -2.56
CA ASP A 245 -8.21 -7.74 -3.88
C ASP A 245 -7.93 -6.57 -4.83
N PRO A 246 -7.64 -6.83 -6.10
CA PRO A 246 -7.53 -5.78 -7.09
C PRO A 246 -8.91 -5.17 -7.37
N PHE A 247 -8.98 -3.86 -7.42
CA PHE A 247 -10.19 -3.11 -7.77
C PHE A 247 -9.82 -1.91 -8.65
N LYS A 248 -10.82 -1.33 -9.33
CA LYS A 248 -10.68 -0.09 -10.07
C LYS A 248 -11.26 1.06 -9.24
N ASN A 249 -10.49 2.12 -9.10
CA ASN A 249 -10.96 3.41 -8.61
C ASN A 249 -11.07 4.36 -9.80
N TRP A 250 -12.25 4.85 -10.07
CA TRP A 250 -12.53 5.74 -11.20
C TRP A 250 -12.24 7.22 -10.89
N ARG A 251 -11.74 7.55 -9.69
CA ARG A 251 -11.33 8.92 -9.32
C ARG A 251 -10.35 9.50 -10.33
N GLY A 252 -9.35 8.74 -10.75
CA GLY A 252 -8.38 9.20 -11.75
C GLY A 252 -9.00 9.57 -13.09
N MET A 253 -10.09 8.90 -13.51
CA MET A 253 -10.85 9.28 -14.70
C MET A 253 -11.58 10.61 -14.47
N GLN A 254 -12.23 10.79 -13.31
CA GLN A 254 -12.91 12.04 -12.98
C GLN A 254 -11.93 13.22 -12.90
N GLU A 255 -10.79 13.04 -12.24
CA GLU A 255 -9.75 14.06 -12.11
C GLU A 255 -9.07 14.41 -13.45
N SER A 256 -8.98 13.45 -14.38
CA SER A 256 -8.41 13.70 -15.72
C SER A 256 -9.30 14.54 -16.61
N GLY A 257 -10.58 14.73 -16.28
CA GLY A 257 -11.55 15.48 -17.06
C GLY A 257 -11.99 14.81 -18.36
N GLY A 258 -11.56 13.57 -18.64
CA GLY A 258 -11.87 12.86 -19.86
C GLY A 258 -12.29 11.41 -19.65
N ARG A 259 -13.34 10.96 -20.34
CA ARG A 259 -13.81 9.58 -20.33
C ARG A 259 -13.49 8.90 -21.66
N ARG A 260 -12.89 7.71 -21.59
CA ARG A 260 -12.38 6.99 -22.75
C ARG A 260 -13.49 6.38 -23.61
N ILE A 261 -13.48 6.69 -24.90
CA ILE A 261 -14.18 5.91 -25.94
C ILE A 261 -13.16 4.90 -26.51
N LYS A 262 -13.50 3.63 -26.43
CA LYS A 262 -12.76 2.54 -27.07
C LYS A 262 -13.75 1.59 -27.70
N ARG A 263 -14.09 1.85 -28.95
CA ARG A 263 -15.11 1.11 -29.70
C ARG A 263 -14.69 0.94 -31.14
N SER A 264 -15.02 -0.20 -31.76
CA SER A 264 -14.66 -0.53 -33.14
C SER A 264 -15.89 -0.47 -34.07
N LEU A 265 -15.68 0.01 -35.28
CA LEU A 265 -16.56 -0.23 -36.40
C LEU A 265 -16.11 -1.54 -37.07
N MET A 266 -17.00 -2.49 -37.22
CA MET A 266 -16.75 -3.75 -37.90
C MET A 266 -17.01 -3.56 -39.38
N LEU A 267 -15.93 -3.51 -40.19
CA LEU A 267 -16.03 -3.25 -41.64
C LEU A 267 -16.05 -4.55 -42.43
N ASP A 268 -16.86 -4.59 -43.49
CA ASP A 268 -16.83 -5.68 -44.45
C ASP A 268 -15.51 -5.63 -45.25
N GLN A 269 -14.71 -6.70 -45.13
CA GLN A 269 -13.42 -6.81 -45.80
C GLN A 269 -13.52 -6.76 -47.34
N ASN A 270 -14.63 -7.24 -47.90
CA ASN A 270 -14.89 -7.25 -49.34
C ASN A 270 -15.15 -5.82 -49.89
N SER A 271 -15.46 -4.88 -49.02
CA SER A 271 -15.62 -3.46 -49.40
C SER A 271 -14.30 -2.69 -49.45
N VAL A 272 -13.19 -3.30 -49.06
CA VAL A 272 -11.86 -2.65 -49.06
C VAL A 272 -11.24 -2.73 -50.45
N HIS A 273 -10.92 -1.56 -51.05
CA HIS A 273 -10.30 -1.47 -52.37
C HIS A 273 -9.40 -0.24 -52.46
N PHE A 274 -8.65 -0.15 -53.56
CA PHE A 274 -7.91 1.04 -53.90
C PHE A 274 -8.81 2.06 -54.60
N LEU A 275 -8.69 3.32 -54.23
CA LEU A 275 -9.51 4.39 -54.80
C LEU A 275 -9.19 4.62 -56.28
N SER A 276 -10.22 4.66 -57.10
CA SER A 276 -10.17 5.17 -58.47
C SER A 276 -9.92 6.67 -58.51
N SER A 277 -9.59 7.23 -59.67
CA SER A 277 -9.42 8.66 -59.88
C SER A 277 -10.70 9.45 -59.59
N GLU A 278 -11.85 8.87 -59.95
CA GLU A 278 -13.17 9.46 -59.72
C GLU A 278 -13.50 9.55 -58.23
N GLU A 279 -13.30 8.44 -57.51
CA GLU A 279 -13.51 8.38 -56.05
C GLU A 279 -12.57 9.37 -55.32
N ARG A 280 -11.31 9.46 -55.72
CA ARG A 280 -10.39 10.46 -55.14
C ARG A 280 -10.89 11.86 -55.36
N LYS A 281 -11.39 12.19 -56.56
CA LYS A 281 -11.98 13.51 -56.90
C LYS A 281 -13.24 13.76 -56.04
N LYS A 282 -14.09 12.77 -55.82
CA LYS A 282 -15.26 12.86 -54.97
C LYS A 282 -14.83 13.12 -53.53
N LEU A 283 -13.91 12.36 -53.00
CA LEU A 283 -13.43 12.46 -51.61
C LEU A 283 -12.61 13.76 -51.34
N SER A 284 -11.98 14.33 -52.37
CA SER A 284 -11.29 15.64 -52.21
C SER A 284 -12.22 16.84 -51.89
N ARG A 285 -13.53 16.66 -52.06
CA ARG A 285 -14.53 17.66 -51.65
C ARG A 285 -14.69 17.74 -50.14
N PHE A 286 -14.31 16.70 -49.42
CA PHE A 286 -14.35 16.70 -47.96
C PHE A 286 -13.25 17.62 -47.42
N ARG A 287 -13.65 18.71 -46.75
CA ARG A 287 -12.70 19.67 -46.18
C ARG A 287 -11.65 19.02 -45.28
N LEU A 288 -12.08 18.01 -44.48
CA LEU A 288 -11.23 17.30 -43.54
C LEU A 288 -10.21 16.35 -44.20
N LEU A 289 -10.37 16.02 -45.50
CA LEU A 289 -9.48 15.14 -46.25
C LEU A 289 -8.52 15.83 -47.20
N ARG A 290 -8.73 17.12 -47.50
CA ARG A 290 -7.97 17.81 -48.50
C ARG A 290 -6.46 17.73 -48.29
N ASP A 291 -6.00 18.07 -47.11
CA ASP A 291 -4.57 18.08 -46.76
C ASP A 291 -3.99 16.68 -46.78
N TYR A 292 -4.75 15.71 -46.21
CA TYR A 292 -4.33 14.28 -46.21
C TYR A 292 -4.20 13.74 -47.63
N LEU A 293 -5.18 13.94 -48.50
CA LEU A 293 -5.14 13.39 -49.85
C LEU A 293 -4.02 14.04 -50.69
N THR A 294 -3.75 15.34 -50.52
CA THR A 294 -2.65 16.03 -51.17
C THR A 294 -1.29 15.47 -50.71
N SER A 295 -1.06 15.43 -49.41
CA SER A 295 0.21 14.90 -48.88
C SER A 295 0.41 13.42 -49.20
N LYS A 296 -0.67 12.62 -49.15
CA LYS A 296 -0.58 11.18 -49.44
C LYS A 296 -0.35 10.90 -50.89
N GLN A 297 -0.93 11.68 -51.76
CA GLN A 297 -0.67 11.60 -53.20
C GLN A 297 0.82 11.88 -53.51
N GLN A 298 1.34 12.98 -52.94
CA GLN A 298 2.74 13.35 -53.12
C GLN A 298 3.69 12.22 -52.62
N GLU A 299 3.46 11.69 -51.41
CA GLU A 299 4.25 10.58 -50.85
C GLU A 299 4.26 9.38 -51.79
N ILE A 300 3.11 9.05 -52.35
CA ILE A 300 2.95 7.91 -53.22
C ILE A 300 3.62 8.14 -54.59
N ASP A 301 3.49 9.37 -55.14
CA ASP A 301 4.11 9.73 -56.38
C ASP A 301 5.64 9.73 -56.26
N GLU A 302 6.20 10.26 -55.19
CA GLU A 302 7.64 10.21 -54.92
C GLU A 302 8.16 8.76 -54.78
N TRP A 303 7.37 7.90 -54.14
CA TRP A 303 7.71 6.48 -54.07
C TRP A 303 7.67 5.79 -55.44
N ASN A 304 6.61 6.01 -56.17
CA ASN A 304 6.41 5.38 -57.48
C ASN A 304 7.41 5.87 -58.54
N GLN A 305 7.88 7.11 -58.44
CA GLN A 305 8.93 7.64 -59.32
C GLN A 305 10.28 6.93 -59.16
N LYS A 306 10.55 6.35 -57.97
CA LYS A 306 11.77 5.60 -57.72
C LYS A 306 11.76 4.18 -58.31
N LEU A 307 10.59 3.72 -58.79
CA LEU A 307 10.47 2.39 -59.42
C LEU A 307 11.14 2.43 -60.81
N LYS A 308 11.86 1.37 -61.18
CA LYS A 308 12.35 1.15 -62.52
C LYS A 308 11.16 0.98 -63.47
N ASP A 309 11.40 1.05 -64.78
CA ASP A 309 10.31 0.98 -65.75
C ASP A 309 9.46 -0.28 -65.64
N GLU A 310 10.07 -1.44 -65.38
CA GLU A 310 9.38 -2.72 -65.12
C GLU A 310 8.52 -2.71 -63.86
N GLY A 311 8.87 -1.88 -62.86
CA GLY A 311 8.13 -1.72 -61.62
C GLY A 311 6.98 -0.74 -61.72
N LYS A 312 6.78 -0.02 -62.81
CA LYS A 312 5.70 0.97 -63.01
C LYS A 312 4.34 0.35 -63.37
N GLU A 313 4.30 -0.96 -63.54
CA GLU A 313 3.02 -1.66 -63.69
C GLU A 313 2.11 -1.39 -62.50
N PRO A 314 0.79 -1.19 -62.69
CA PRO A 314 -0.16 -0.85 -61.63
C PRO A 314 -0.11 -1.78 -60.42
N VAL A 315 0.23 -3.07 -60.64
CA VAL A 315 0.34 -4.06 -59.57
C VAL A 315 1.50 -3.78 -58.62
N ASN A 316 2.58 -3.15 -59.10
CA ASN A 316 3.78 -2.82 -58.34
C ASN A 316 3.73 -1.44 -57.69
N THR A 317 2.78 -0.58 -58.06
CA THR A 317 2.68 0.77 -57.58
C THR A 317 1.91 0.87 -56.23
N ARG A 318 2.34 1.77 -55.39
CA ARG A 318 1.53 2.14 -54.22
C ARG A 318 0.32 2.97 -54.64
N ARG A 319 -0.83 2.69 -54.02
CA ARG A 319 -2.09 3.37 -54.30
C ARG A 319 -2.82 3.72 -52.99
N ILE A 320 -3.68 4.70 -53.05
CA ILE A 320 -4.51 5.10 -51.91
C ILE A 320 -5.68 4.12 -51.76
N SER A 321 -5.88 3.57 -50.57
CA SER A 321 -7.04 2.72 -50.26
C SER A 321 -8.19 3.55 -49.63
N ASN A 322 -9.42 3.07 -49.85
CA ASN A 322 -10.61 3.66 -49.26
C ASN A 322 -10.59 3.61 -47.74
N ILE A 323 -10.19 2.49 -47.11
CA ILE A 323 -10.10 2.33 -45.65
C ILE A 323 -9.01 3.22 -45.06
N GLY A 324 -7.88 3.41 -45.73
CA GLY A 324 -6.84 4.35 -45.29
C GLY A 324 -7.34 5.80 -45.28
N THR A 325 -8.11 6.16 -46.32
CA THR A 325 -8.73 7.48 -46.42
C THR A 325 -9.82 7.70 -45.39
N PHE A 326 -10.68 6.70 -45.16
CA PHE A 326 -11.69 6.75 -44.09
C PHE A 326 -11.04 6.88 -42.70
N ARG A 327 -9.98 6.14 -42.42
CA ARG A 327 -9.22 6.27 -41.16
C ARG A 327 -8.71 7.70 -40.96
N ALA A 328 -8.15 8.30 -42.01
CA ALA A 328 -7.69 9.69 -41.95
C ALA A 328 -8.84 10.68 -41.73
N TYR A 329 -9.99 10.43 -42.38
CA TYR A 329 -11.20 11.22 -42.15
C TYR A 329 -11.63 11.17 -40.69
N VAL A 330 -11.72 9.97 -40.09
CA VAL A 330 -12.15 9.79 -38.70
C VAL A 330 -11.18 10.50 -37.74
N VAL A 331 -9.86 10.42 -37.97
CA VAL A 331 -8.88 11.15 -37.17
C VAL A 331 -9.13 12.66 -37.24
N GLN A 332 -9.34 13.22 -38.45
CA GLN A 332 -9.58 14.66 -38.61
C GLN A 332 -10.95 15.08 -38.04
N TYR A 333 -11.98 14.23 -38.19
CA TYR A 333 -13.29 14.47 -37.60
C TYR A 333 -13.21 14.59 -36.06
N LEU A 334 -12.52 13.64 -35.41
CA LEU A 334 -12.35 13.64 -33.96
C LEU A 334 -11.47 14.82 -33.48
N LYS A 335 -10.41 15.16 -34.23
CA LYS A 335 -9.57 16.35 -33.92
C LYS A 335 -10.32 17.66 -33.99
N ASN A 336 -11.33 17.77 -34.85
CA ASN A 336 -12.15 18.96 -34.96
C ASN A 336 -13.46 18.88 -34.16
N HIS A 337 -13.68 17.81 -33.41
CA HIS A 337 -14.90 17.65 -32.65
C HIS A 337 -14.82 18.40 -31.31
N PRO A 338 -15.73 19.36 -31.00
CA PRO A 338 -15.60 20.23 -29.83
C PRO A 338 -15.73 19.51 -28.48
N ARG A 339 -16.36 18.32 -28.46
CA ARG A 339 -16.59 17.53 -27.24
C ARG A 339 -15.58 16.40 -27.05
N ILE A 340 -14.52 16.34 -27.86
CA ILE A 340 -13.40 15.38 -27.74
C ILE A 340 -12.19 16.11 -27.15
N HIS A 341 -11.58 15.50 -26.15
CA HIS A 341 -10.40 16.03 -25.46
C HIS A 341 -9.17 15.95 -26.37
N GLN A 342 -8.62 17.11 -26.77
CA GLN A 342 -7.55 17.17 -27.76
C GLN A 342 -6.16 16.88 -27.21
N ASP A 343 -5.94 17.09 -25.91
CA ASP A 343 -4.64 16.85 -25.25
C ASP A 343 -4.47 15.41 -24.77
N MET A 344 -5.52 14.59 -24.87
CA MET A 344 -5.45 13.16 -24.54
C MET A 344 -5.22 12.32 -25.77
N THR A 345 -4.81 11.06 -25.58
CA THR A 345 -4.54 10.12 -26.66
C THR A 345 -5.74 10.01 -27.61
N LEU A 346 -5.50 10.32 -28.87
CA LEU A 346 -6.47 10.16 -29.96
C LEU A 346 -5.83 9.33 -31.05
N MET A 347 -6.42 8.17 -31.37
CA MET A 347 -5.98 7.32 -32.46
C MET A 347 -7.14 6.55 -33.10
N VAL A 348 -6.98 6.23 -34.38
CA VAL A 348 -7.86 5.34 -35.11
C VAL A 348 -6.97 4.27 -35.76
N ARG A 349 -7.21 3.01 -35.42
CA ARG A 349 -6.36 1.91 -35.85
C ARG A 349 -7.17 0.71 -36.31
N GLN A 350 -6.59 -0.04 -37.22
CA GLN A 350 -7.10 -1.36 -37.60
C GLN A 350 -6.59 -2.39 -36.62
N LEU A 351 -7.47 -3.27 -36.17
CA LEU A 351 -7.12 -4.45 -35.39
C LEU A 351 -7.06 -5.67 -36.33
N ASN A 352 -6.68 -6.82 -35.77
CA ASN A 352 -6.67 -8.06 -36.51
C ASN A 352 -8.07 -8.39 -37.07
N PRO A 353 -8.21 -8.84 -38.31
CA PRO A 353 -9.47 -9.31 -38.86
C PRO A 353 -10.07 -10.42 -38.00
N THR A 354 -11.38 -10.39 -37.88
CA THR A 354 -12.18 -11.39 -37.14
C THR A 354 -13.21 -12.01 -38.10
N PRO A 355 -13.88 -13.10 -37.71
CA PRO A 355 -15.03 -13.61 -38.45
C PRO A 355 -16.14 -12.60 -38.64
N ASP A 356 -16.25 -11.63 -37.73
CA ASP A 356 -17.25 -10.54 -37.72
C ASP A 356 -16.77 -9.28 -38.48
N GLY A 357 -15.72 -9.41 -39.32
CA GLY A 357 -15.20 -8.34 -40.15
C GLY A 357 -13.87 -7.76 -39.69
N LEU A 358 -13.50 -6.61 -40.27
CA LEU A 358 -12.28 -5.87 -39.98
C LEU A 358 -12.57 -4.74 -38.96
N PRO A 359 -12.09 -4.86 -37.71
CA PRO A 359 -12.35 -3.83 -36.71
C PRO A 359 -11.50 -2.57 -36.99
N LEU A 360 -12.14 -1.44 -37.14
CA LEU A 360 -11.51 -0.13 -37.11
C LEU A 360 -11.80 0.50 -35.75
N GLU A 361 -10.82 0.39 -34.83
CA GLU A 361 -10.95 0.88 -33.45
C GLU A 361 -10.76 2.40 -33.39
N ILE A 362 -11.74 3.06 -32.78
CA ILE A 362 -11.68 4.47 -32.39
C ILE A 362 -11.30 4.51 -30.91
N TYR A 363 -10.19 5.20 -30.64
CA TYR A 363 -9.68 5.39 -29.28
C TYR A 363 -9.48 6.89 -29.06
N CYS A 364 -10.32 7.49 -28.22
CA CYS A 364 -10.25 8.90 -27.86
C CYS A 364 -10.89 9.13 -26.49
N PHE A 365 -10.87 10.36 -26.01
CA PHE A 365 -11.49 10.74 -24.75
C PHE A 365 -12.49 11.89 -24.99
N THR A 366 -13.65 11.81 -24.37
CA THR A 366 -14.60 12.91 -24.31
C THR A 366 -14.10 14.02 -23.40
N ALA A 367 -14.47 15.27 -23.64
CA ALA A 367 -14.16 16.42 -22.78
C ALA A 367 -15.12 16.54 -21.58
N THR A 368 -15.73 15.42 -21.17
CA THR A 368 -16.62 15.32 -20.01
C THR A 368 -16.49 13.92 -19.40
N THR A 369 -16.68 13.83 -18.09
CA THR A 369 -16.74 12.56 -17.35
C THR A 369 -18.17 12.16 -17.00
N VAL A 370 -19.16 13.04 -17.22
CA VAL A 370 -20.57 12.81 -16.96
C VAL A 370 -21.10 11.70 -17.86
N TRP A 371 -21.66 10.64 -17.28
CA TRP A 371 -22.01 9.43 -18.01
C TRP A 371 -23.03 9.67 -19.12
N ALA A 372 -24.14 10.35 -18.83
CA ALA A 372 -25.17 10.61 -19.83
C ALA A 372 -24.67 11.44 -21.04
N GLU A 373 -23.79 12.42 -20.78
CA GLU A 373 -23.14 13.20 -21.83
C GLU A 373 -22.18 12.36 -22.65
N TYR A 374 -21.37 11.53 -21.98
CA TYR A 374 -20.45 10.61 -22.63
C TYR A 374 -21.18 9.67 -23.59
N GLU A 375 -22.28 9.05 -23.16
CA GLU A 375 -23.08 8.15 -24.01
C GLU A 375 -23.66 8.90 -25.21
N SER A 376 -24.17 10.13 -25.01
CA SER A 376 -24.67 10.97 -26.12
C SER A 376 -23.57 11.31 -27.12
N ILE A 377 -22.37 11.72 -26.64
CA ILE A 377 -21.24 12.04 -27.54
C ILE A 377 -20.81 10.80 -28.32
N GLN A 378 -20.69 9.67 -27.64
CA GLN A 378 -20.30 8.41 -28.28
C GLN A 378 -21.33 8.00 -29.34
N SER A 379 -22.63 8.08 -29.04
CA SER A 379 -23.69 7.76 -29.98
C SER A 379 -23.66 8.67 -31.20
N ASP A 380 -23.61 10.00 -31.02
CA ASP A 380 -23.54 10.97 -32.11
C ASP A 380 -22.35 10.73 -33.05
N ILE A 381 -21.17 10.40 -32.48
CA ILE A 381 -19.99 10.09 -33.29
C ILE A 381 -20.21 8.83 -34.12
N PHE A 382 -20.69 7.74 -33.50
CA PHE A 382 -20.84 6.47 -34.21
C PHE A 382 -22.00 6.51 -35.22
N ASP A 383 -23.07 7.23 -34.95
CA ASP A 383 -24.17 7.47 -35.93
C ASP A 383 -23.63 8.18 -37.16
N HIS A 384 -22.82 9.24 -36.98
CA HIS A 384 -22.18 9.93 -38.10
C HIS A 384 -21.24 9.02 -38.88
N LEU A 385 -20.36 8.27 -38.16
CA LEU A 385 -19.34 7.44 -38.79
C LEU A 385 -19.96 6.27 -39.58
N ILE A 386 -21.03 5.66 -39.06
CA ILE A 386 -21.75 4.60 -39.76
C ILE A 386 -22.46 5.16 -41.00
N SER A 387 -23.11 6.31 -40.86
CA SER A 387 -23.88 6.92 -41.94
C SER A 387 -23.00 7.41 -43.11
N ILE A 388 -21.75 7.79 -42.84
CA ILE A 388 -20.84 8.32 -43.89
C ILE A 388 -20.02 7.22 -44.60
N LEU A 389 -19.98 5.99 -44.07
CA LEU A 389 -19.21 4.87 -44.65
C LEU A 389 -19.45 4.67 -46.16
N PRO A 390 -20.70 4.72 -46.70
CA PRO A 390 -20.97 4.53 -48.13
C PRO A 390 -20.26 5.56 -49.01
N GLU A 391 -20.01 6.76 -48.55
CA GLU A 391 -19.28 7.78 -49.30
C GLU A 391 -17.84 7.37 -49.60
N PHE A 392 -17.27 6.45 -48.78
CA PHE A 392 -15.95 5.86 -48.93
C PHE A 392 -16.00 4.49 -49.64
N GLY A 393 -17.16 4.04 -50.13
CA GLY A 393 -17.32 2.70 -50.68
C GLY A 393 -17.13 1.58 -49.65
N LEU A 394 -17.24 1.91 -48.33
CA LEU A 394 -17.13 0.95 -47.25
C LEU A 394 -18.51 0.53 -46.75
N ARG A 395 -18.60 -0.66 -46.21
CA ARG A 395 -19.81 -1.21 -45.58
C ARG A 395 -19.49 -1.74 -44.18
N VAL A 396 -20.46 -1.63 -43.27
CA VAL A 396 -20.43 -2.33 -41.99
C VAL A 396 -20.62 -3.83 -42.29
N PHE A 397 -19.83 -4.65 -41.62
CA PHE A 397 -20.05 -6.09 -41.62
C PHE A 397 -21.27 -6.44 -40.77
N GLN A 398 -22.13 -7.29 -41.29
CA GLN A 398 -23.22 -7.90 -40.51
C GLN A 398 -23.46 -9.33 -41.06
N HIS A 399 -23.84 -10.22 -40.19
CA HIS A 399 -24.28 -11.54 -40.60
C HIS A 399 -25.59 -11.43 -41.37
N PRO A 400 -25.81 -12.31 -42.40
CA PRO A 400 -27.06 -12.34 -43.15
C PRO A 400 -28.25 -12.48 -42.22
N SER A 401 -29.19 -11.56 -42.32
CA SER A 401 -30.45 -11.58 -41.54
C SER A 401 -31.46 -12.53 -42.23
N GLY A 402 -32.52 -12.88 -41.52
CA GLY A 402 -33.61 -13.65 -42.13
C GLY A 402 -34.32 -12.89 -43.28
N VAL A 403 -34.13 -11.57 -43.39
CA VAL A 403 -34.63 -10.74 -44.52
C VAL A 403 -33.75 -10.97 -45.74
N ASP A 404 -32.42 -10.86 -45.56
CA ASP A 404 -31.43 -11.05 -46.64
C ASP A 404 -31.57 -12.44 -47.27
N MET A 405 -31.76 -13.47 -46.43
CA MET A 405 -31.97 -14.83 -46.90
C MET A 405 -33.29 -14.98 -47.72
N ARG A 406 -34.35 -14.30 -47.33
CA ARG A 406 -35.62 -14.30 -48.10
C ARG A 406 -35.49 -13.55 -49.41
N GLU A 407 -34.80 -12.41 -49.41
CA GLU A 407 -34.53 -11.67 -50.65
C GLU A 407 -33.72 -12.47 -51.63
N MET A 408 -32.66 -13.15 -51.15
CA MET A 408 -31.83 -14.04 -51.99
C MET A 408 -32.66 -15.15 -52.63
N VAL A 409 -33.53 -15.82 -51.87
CA VAL A 409 -34.44 -16.86 -52.40
C VAL A 409 -35.46 -16.26 -53.41
N THR A 410 -35.92 -15.04 -53.19
CA THR A 410 -36.82 -14.36 -54.11
C THR A 410 -36.13 -13.99 -55.42
N GLN A 411 -34.88 -13.52 -55.36
CA GLN A 411 -34.09 -13.20 -56.54
C GLN A 411 -33.75 -14.46 -57.36
N LEU A 412 -33.39 -15.57 -56.70
CA LEU A 412 -33.16 -16.86 -57.38
C LEU A 412 -34.40 -17.36 -58.12
N LYS A 413 -35.57 -17.26 -57.54
CA LYS A 413 -36.84 -17.61 -58.18
C LYS A 413 -37.17 -16.72 -59.37
N GLN A 414 -36.81 -15.44 -59.36
CA GLN A 414 -37.02 -14.51 -60.47
C GLN A 414 -36.03 -14.77 -61.61
N SER A 415 -34.80 -15.19 -61.37
CA SER A 415 -33.82 -15.54 -62.37
C SER A 415 -34.22 -16.83 -63.11
N ASP A 416 -34.75 -17.84 -62.40
CA ASP A 416 -35.23 -19.10 -63.01
C ASP A 416 -36.48 -18.86 -63.91
N HIS A 417 -37.28 -17.82 -63.61
CA HIS A 417 -38.44 -17.49 -64.45
C HIS A 417 -38.10 -16.67 -65.68
N ASN A 418 -36.93 -16.04 -65.77
CA ASN A 418 -36.48 -15.29 -66.92
C ASN A 418 -35.65 -16.13 -67.91
N GLU A 419 -35.23 -17.36 -67.55
CA GLU A 419 -34.51 -18.31 -68.41
C GLU A 419 -35.43 -19.37 -69.06
N THR A 420 -36.73 -19.38 -68.72
CA THR A 420 -37.75 -20.23 -69.33
C THR A 420 -38.65 -19.39 -70.25
#